data_e758a51c745b14e521ada34a9f18db84
#
_entry.id   e758a51c745b14e521ada34a9f18db84
#
_cell.length_a   1.000
_cell.length_b   1.000
_cell.length_c   1.000
_cell.angle_alpha   90.00
_cell.angle_beta   90.00
_cell.angle_gamma   90.00
#
_symmetry.space_group_name_H-M   'P 1'
#
loop_
_entity.id
_entity.type
_entity.pdbx_description
1 polymer ?
#
loop_
_entity_poly.entity_id
_entity_poly.type
_entity_poly.pdbx_seq_one_letter_code
_entity_poly.pdbx_strand_id
1 'polypeptide(L)'
;MPLDIVSIPKKSQTETIELSVKSAKLESNNIIEIPGYRIIKLLGRGGLGEVYLARNNSTQELIALKRILPEVVTHPQAINHFLKAIENTQTLNHKNVVKLKDYSYSDRQFFFTLEYCNGDSILNLLERCGYRLSITMAVTIIIQALDGLEYAHNAEIPYVKKADGSFGTGKGLVHCHIKPANIFLNNINSSTVVKIADYGIAKAFDLVGLSRPIITENKGITFPFIPRQQMIDFKYVKPEVDVWAMAATLYNMLTGVYPRDFVGKDPILTVLQTKPIPIRQRNICIPPSLAEVIDLALIDEPEIYFKTAKEFKQALLASDF
;
A
#
# COMPACT_ATOMS: atom_id res chain seq x y z
N MET A 1 -9.36 19.65 7.32
CA MET A 1 -9.19 20.72 6.33
C MET A 1 -9.11 20.08 4.96
N PRO A 2 -9.74 20.63 3.89
CA PRO A 2 -9.48 20.16 2.54
C PRO A 2 -8.02 20.46 2.18
N LEU A 3 -7.36 19.51 1.50
CA LEU A 3 -6.03 19.71 0.92
C LEU A 3 -6.15 20.71 -0.23
N ASP A 4 -5.86 21.99 0.01
CA ASP A 4 -5.46 22.89 -1.05
C ASP A 4 -4.06 22.49 -1.48
N ILE A 5 -3.98 21.54 -2.40
CA ILE A 5 -2.73 21.25 -3.11
C ILE A 5 -2.48 22.47 -3.97
N VAL A 6 -1.61 23.36 -3.52
CA VAL A 6 -1.04 24.44 -4.32
C VAL A 6 -0.75 23.88 -5.70
N SER A 7 -1.35 24.48 -6.71
CA SER A 7 -1.30 24.13 -8.11
C SER A 7 0.12 23.68 -8.51
N ILE A 8 0.23 22.39 -8.78
CA ILE A 8 1.42 21.81 -9.43
C ILE A 8 1.55 22.54 -10.77
N PRO A 9 2.68 23.17 -11.11
CA PRO A 9 2.82 23.88 -12.36
C PRO A 9 2.52 22.94 -13.52
N LYS A 10 1.43 23.21 -14.25
CA LYS A 10 1.18 22.61 -15.56
C LYS A 10 2.28 23.11 -16.46
N LYS A 11 3.15 22.22 -16.95
CA LYS A 11 4.04 22.56 -18.06
C LYS A 11 3.19 23.13 -19.18
N SER A 12 3.51 24.35 -19.59
CA SER A 12 2.90 25.01 -20.72
C SER A 12 3.00 24.12 -21.95
N GLN A 13 1.85 23.86 -22.55
CA GLN A 13 1.80 23.34 -23.92
C GLN A 13 2.34 24.42 -24.87
N THR A 14 3.58 24.32 -25.28
CA THR A 14 4.12 24.78 -26.55
C THR A 14 5.60 24.46 -26.62
N GLU A 15 5.90 23.21 -26.90
CA GLU A 15 7.06 22.82 -27.69
C GLU A 15 6.71 21.47 -28.34
N THR A 16 6.35 21.57 -29.60
CA THR A 16 6.20 20.45 -30.51
C THR A 16 7.59 19.87 -30.76
N ILE A 17 8.03 18.95 -29.90
CA ILE A 17 9.14 18.07 -30.24
C ILE A 17 8.51 16.84 -30.85
N GLU A 18 8.66 16.71 -32.17
CA GLU A 18 8.53 15.46 -32.88
C GLU A 18 9.53 14.45 -32.30
N LEU A 19 9.17 13.83 -31.19
CA LEU A 19 9.77 12.58 -30.78
C LEU A 19 9.12 11.51 -31.64
N SER A 20 9.90 11.03 -32.62
CA SER A 20 9.59 9.82 -33.35
C SER A 20 9.07 8.76 -32.41
N VAL A 21 7.77 8.55 -32.44
CA VAL A 21 7.13 7.37 -31.90
C VAL A 21 7.68 6.20 -32.68
N LYS A 22 8.80 5.63 -32.22
CA LYS A 22 9.08 4.23 -32.48
C LYS A 22 7.89 3.51 -31.83
N SER A 23 6.91 3.21 -32.67
CA SER A 23 5.88 2.23 -32.37
C SER A 23 6.59 0.98 -31.87
N ALA A 24 6.68 0.81 -30.57
CA ALA A 24 6.85 -0.51 -29.99
C ALA A 24 5.67 -1.29 -30.56
N LYS A 25 5.93 -2.15 -31.53
CA LYS A 25 5.00 -3.17 -31.94
C LYS A 25 4.49 -3.81 -30.69
N LEU A 26 3.22 -3.57 -30.34
CA LEU A 26 2.46 -4.43 -29.47
C LEU A 26 2.63 -5.81 -30.11
N GLU A 27 3.42 -6.66 -29.47
CA GLU A 27 3.45 -8.07 -29.80
C GLU A 27 2.01 -8.54 -29.68
N SER A 28 1.42 -8.81 -30.83
CA SER A 28 0.13 -9.43 -30.99
C SER A 28 0.24 -10.86 -30.45
N ASN A 29 0.02 -11.04 -29.12
CA ASN A 29 -0.38 -12.33 -28.58
C ASN A 29 -0.83 -12.13 -27.13
N ASN A 30 -2.13 -12.40 -26.92
CA ASN A 30 -2.96 -12.41 -25.74
C ASN A 30 -3.62 -11.07 -25.41
N ILE A 31 -4.64 -10.71 -26.17
CA ILE A 31 -5.71 -9.84 -25.67
C ILE A 31 -6.35 -10.62 -24.51
N ILE A 32 -6.10 -10.14 -23.28
CA ILE A 32 -6.73 -10.72 -22.10
C ILE A 32 -8.19 -10.31 -22.15
N GLU A 33 -9.06 -11.24 -22.57
CA GLU A 33 -10.50 -11.05 -22.50
C GLU A 33 -10.99 -11.42 -21.10
N ILE A 34 -11.49 -10.44 -20.39
CA ILE A 34 -12.15 -10.65 -19.08
C ILE A 34 -13.63 -10.32 -19.26
N PRO A 35 -14.51 -11.30 -19.13
CA PRO A 35 -15.95 -11.10 -19.29
C PRO A 35 -16.46 -9.93 -18.44
N GLY A 36 -17.22 -9.02 -19.07
CA GLY A 36 -17.79 -7.87 -18.39
C GLY A 36 -16.88 -6.64 -18.31
N TYR A 37 -15.61 -6.71 -18.74
CA TYR A 37 -14.66 -5.62 -18.64
C TYR A 37 -13.88 -5.39 -19.95
N ARG A 38 -13.75 -4.13 -20.34
CA ARG A 38 -12.90 -3.71 -21.45
C ARG A 38 -11.58 -3.18 -20.91
N ILE A 39 -10.50 -3.87 -21.17
CA ILE A 39 -9.14 -3.43 -20.83
C ILE A 39 -8.79 -2.18 -21.64
N ILE A 40 -8.26 -1.15 -20.97
CA ILE A 40 -7.85 0.11 -21.59
C ILE A 40 -6.32 0.15 -21.70
N LYS A 41 -5.61 -0.07 -20.57
CA LYS A 41 -4.14 -0.08 -20.53
C LYS A 41 -3.62 -0.81 -19.31
N LEU A 42 -2.39 -1.27 -19.38
CA LEU A 42 -1.64 -1.75 -18.22
C LEU A 42 -1.26 -0.56 -17.34
N LEU A 43 -1.53 -0.65 -16.03
CA LEU A 43 -1.11 0.32 -15.02
C LEU A 43 0.20 -0.09 -14.34
N GLY A 44 0.43 -1.38 -14.16
CA GLY A 44 1.64 -1.89 -13.54
C GLY A 44 1.73 -3.42 -13.52
N ARG A 45 2.96 -3.90 -13.32
CA ARG A 45 3.28 -5.33 -13.09
C ARG A 45 4.05 -5.45 -11.78
N GLY A 46 3.72 -6.46 -11.00
CA GLY A 46 4.43 -6.81 -9.76
C GLY A 46 4.61 -8.32 -9.63
N GLY A 47 5.29 -8.76 -8.59
CA GLY A 47 5.55 -10.18 -8.36
C GLY A 47 4.30 -11.05 -8.18
N LEU A 48 3.16 -10.45 -7.88
CA LEU A 48 1.89 -11.14 -7.64
C LEU A 48 0.93 -11.09 -8.84
N GLY A 49 1.18 -10.20 -9.80
CA GLY A 49 0.25 -10.03 -10.92
C GLY A 49 0.38 -8.73 -11.67
N GLU A 50 -0.62 -8.46 -12.45
CA GLU A 50 -0.74 -7.31 -13.32
C GLU A 50 -1.96 -6.47 -12.94
N VAL A 51 -1.84 -5.16 -13.02
CA VAL A 51 -2.95 -4.23 -12.77
C VAL A 51 -3.25 -3.46 -14.05
N TYR A 52 -4.51 -3.48 -14.45
CA TYR A 52 -5.00 -2.82 -15.66
C TYR A 52 -6.00 -1.73 -15.30
N LEU A 53 -5.99 -0.63 -16.03
CA LEU A 53 -7.14 0.24 -16.14
C LEU A 53 -8.14 -0.44 -17.07
N ALA A 54 -9.36 -0.64 -16.59
CA ALA A 54 -10.43 -1.24 -17.35
C ALA A 54 -11.73 -0.43 -17.20
N ARG A 55 -12.68 -0.68 -18.08
CA ARG A 55 -14.04 -0.13 -18.03
C ARG A 55 -15.02 -1.28 -17.83
N ASN A 56 -15.89 -1.16 -16.84
CA ASN A 56 -17.00 -2.07 -16.68
C ASN A 56 -18.00 -1.87 -17.82
N ASN A 57 -18.34 -2.93 -18.55
CA ASN A 57 -19.19 -2.83 -19.74
C ASN A 57 -20.64 -2.43 -19.41
N SER A 58 -21.14 -2.79 -18.23
CA SER A 58 -22.50 -2.50 -17.81
C SER A 58 -22.64 -1.09 -17.21
N THR A 59 -21.73 -0.71 -16.29
CA THR A 59 -21.82 0.58 -15.58
C THR A 59 -21.03 1.69 -16.25
N GLN A 60 -20.17 1.38 -17.23
CA GLN A 60 -19.21 2.29 -17.88
C GLN A 60 -18.20 2.92 -16.93
N GLU A 61 -18.13 2.46 -15.70
CA GLU A 61 -17.21 2.96 -14.68
C GLU A 61 -15.77 2.53 -14.98
N LEU A 62 -14.80 3.42 -14.71
CA LEU A 62 -13.39 3.08 -14.73
C LEU A 62 -13.02 2.36 -13.44
N ILE A 63 -12.34 1.23 -13.58
CA ILE A 63 -11.88 0.39 -12.46
C ILE A 63 -10.41 0.02 -12.62
N ALA A 64 -9.75 -0.28 -11.50
CA ALA A 64 -8.47 -0.97 -11.52
C ALA A 64 -8.74 -2.48 -11.43
N LEU A 65 -8.33 -3.22 -12.47
CA LEU A 65 -8.49 -4.66 -12.54
C LEU A 65 -7.14 -5.32 -12.26
N LYS A 66 -7.05 -6.06 -11.17
CA LYS A 66 -5.84 -6.79 -10.77
C LYS A 66 -6.00 -8.27 -11.10
N ARG A 67 -5.10 -8.77 -11.95
CA ARG A 67 -5.01 -10.17 -12.35
C ARG A 67 -3.85 -10.81 -11.60
N ILE A 68 -4.12 -11.90 -10.91
CA ILE A 68 -3.09 -12.68 -10.20
C ILE A 68 -2.45 -13.67 -11.19
N LEU A 69 -1.13 -13.80 -11.12
CA LEU A 69 -0.40 -14.76 -11.96
C LEU A 69 -0.81 -16.20 -11.60
N PRO A 70 -1.00 -17.09 -12.59
CA PRO A 70 -1.43 -18.46 -12.37
C PRO A 70 -0.51 -19.26 -11.43
N GLU A 71 0.80 -18.97 -11.47
CA GLU A 71 1.82 -19.63 -10.64
C GLU A 71 1.62 -19.38 -9.15
N VAL A 72 0.89 -18.31 -8.80
CA VAL A 72 0.60 -17.89 -7.44
C VAL A 72 -0.56 -18.71 -6.83
N VAL A 73 -1.42 -19.29 -7.66
CA VAL A 73 -2.66 -19.96 -7.23
C VAL A 73 -2.69 -21.40 -7.72
N THR A 74 -1.80 -22.24 -7.18
CA THR A 74 -1.63 -23.63 -7.66
C THR A 74 -2.38 -24.67 -6.84
N HIS A 75 -2.73 -24.38 -5.57
CA HIS A 75 -3.36 -25.35 -4.68
C HIS A 75 -4.80 -24.97 -4.28
N PRO A 76 -5.77 -25.91 -4.24
CA PRO A 76 -7.15 -25.63 -3.84
C PRO A 76 -7.30 -24.98 -2.46
N GLN A 77 -6.47 -25.38 -1.48
CA GLN A 77 -6.47 -24.75 -0.15
C GLN A 77 -6.00 -23.29 -0.20
N ALA A 78 -5.03 -23.00 -1.08
CA ALA A 78 -4.55 -21.66 -1.33
C ALA A 78 -5.68 -20.75 -1.86
N ILE A 79 -6.43 -21.26 -2.83
CA ILE A 79 -7.57 -20.55 -3.40
C ILE A 79 -8.59 -20.20 -2.32
N ASN A 80 -8.97 -21.13 -1.46
CA ASN A 80 -9.94 -20.91 -0.39
C ASN A 80 -9.46 -19.84 0.62
N HIS A 81 -8.18 -19.85 1.00
CA HIS A 81 -7.64 -18.83 1.89
C HIS A 81 -7.62 -17.45 1.23
N PHE A 82 -7.27 -17.43 -0.06
CA PHE A 82 -7.25 -16.20 -0.84
C PHE A 82 -8.66 -15.60 -0.99
N LEU A 83 -9.67 -16.43 -1.30
CA LEU A 83 -11.06 -16.00 -1.38
C LEU A 83 -11.54 -15.40 -0.06
N LYS A 84 -11.28 -16.03 1.08
CA LYS A 84 -11.62 -15.49 2.40
C LYS A 84 -10.96 -14.14 2.69
N ALA A 85 -9.70 -13.96 2.27
CA ALA A 85 -9.03 -12.68 2.42
C ALA A 85 -9.67 -11.59 1.55
N ILE A 86 -10.07 -11.93 0.32
CA ILE A 86 -10.79 -11.03 -0.57
C ILE A 86 -12.16 -10.68 -0.01
N GLU A 87 -12.91 -11.65 0.50
CA GLU A 87 -14.22 -11.42 1.12
C GLU A 87 -14.10 -10.54 2.37
N ASN A 88 -13.07 -10.72 3.20
CA ASN A 88 -12.77 -9.80 4.29
C ASN A 88 -12.50 -8.37 3.78
N THR A 89 -11.73 -8.23 2.71
CA THR A 89 -11.41 -6.92 2.12
C THR A 89 -12.65 -6.26 1.52
N GLN A 90 -13.56 -7.05 0.92
CA GLN A 90 -14.78 -6.56 0.30
C GLN A 90 -15.75 -5.90 1.32
N THR A 91 -15.67 -6.32 2.59
CA THR A 91 -16.49 -5.68 3.66
C THR A 91 -16.03 -4.26 4.00
N LEU A 92 -14.78 -3.89 3.67
CA LEU A 92 -14.26 -2.57 3.98
C LEU A 92 -14.94 -1.50 3.09
N ASN A 93 -15.51 -0.49 3.75
CA ASN A 93 -16.15 0.64 3.08
C ASN A 93 -15.83 1.95 3.82
N HIS A 94 -14.73 2.59 3.46
CA HIS A 94 -14.28 3.84 4.07
C HIS A 94 -13.66 4.76 3.02
N LYS A 95 -13.81 6.08 3.20
CA LYS A 95 -13.29 7.08 2.24
C LYS A 95 -11.78 6.96 1.99
N ASN A 96 -11.01 6.52 3.00
CA ASN A 96 -9.56 6.39 2.91
C ASN A 96 -9.08 4.95 2.66
N VAL A 97 -9.96 4.06 2.22
CA VAL A 97 -9.64 2.68 1.78
C VAL A 97 -10.11 2.51 0.35
N VAL A 98 -9.27 1.94 -0.51
CA VAL A 98 -9.65 1.57 -1.87
C VAL A 98 -10.68 0.45 -1.81
N LYS A 99 -11.86 0.69 -2.37
CA LYS A 99 -12.95 -0.28 -2.32
C LYS A 99 -12.70 -1.43 -3.29
N LEU A 100 -12.77 -2.66 -2.78
CA LEU A 100 -12.87 -3.85 -3.61
C LEU A 100 -14.31 -3.99 -4.08
N LYS A 101 -14.52 -4.05 -5.41
CA LYS A 101 -15.87 -4.05 -6.04
C LYS A 101 -16.34 -5.43 -6.34
N ASP A 102 -15.52 -6.24 -6.99
CA ASP A 102 -15.89 -7.56 -7.46
C ASP A 102 -14.66 -8.47 -7.60
N TYR A 103 -14.85 -9.77 -7.64
CA TYR A 103 -13.79 -10.74 -7.89
C TYR A 103 -14.34 -11.95 -8.64
N SER A 104 -13.47 -12.63 -9.37
CA SER A 104 -13.82 -13.88 -10.05
C SER A 104 -12.60 -14.81 -10.11
N TYR A 105 -12.90 -16.11 -10.12
CA TYR A 105 -11.95 -17.17 -10.34
C TYR A 105 -12.51 -18.12 -11.40
N SER A 106 -11.89 -18.15 -12.58
CA SER A 106 -12.24 -18.99 -13.70
C SER A 106 -10.98 -19.40 -14.46
N ASP A 107 -10.94 -20.61 -14.98
CA ASP A 107 -9.85 -21.13 -15.82
C ASP A 107 -8.45 -20.96 -15.22
N ARG A 108 -8.33 -21.17 -13.90
CA ARG A 108 -7.10 -20.94 -13.11
C ARG A 108 -6.62 -19.50 -13.12
N GLN A 109 -7.47 -18.56 -13.52
CA GLN A 109 -7.19 -17.13 -13.46
C GLN A 109 -8.01 -16.51 -12.33
N PHE A 110 -7.33 -15.76 -11.50
CA PHE A 110 -7.96 -15.01 -10.44
C PHE A 110 -7.83 -13.52 -10.76
N PHE A 111 -8.94 -12.82 -10.75
CA PHE A 111 -8.93 -11.37 -10.86
C PHE A 111 -9.90 -10.73 -9.88
N PHE A 112 -9.62 -9.49 -9.51
CA PHE A 112 -10.52 -8.66 -8.74
C PHE A 112 -10.46 -7.22 -9.20
N THR A 113 -11.57 -6.53 -9.00
CA THR A 113 -11.75 -5.16 -9.43
C THR A 113 -11.79 -4.25 -8.23
N LEU A 114 -11.09 -3.15 -8.34
CA LEU A 114 -10.93 -2.13 -7.31
C LEU A 114 -11.44 -0.79 -7.83
N GLU A 115 -11.82 0.08 -6.93
CA GLU A 115 -11.98 1.50 -7.20
C GLU A 115 -10.71 2.03 -7.89
N TYR A 116 -10.88 2.73 -9.00
CA TYR A 116 -9.77 3.37 -9.68
C TYR A 116 -9.49 4.74 -9.06
N CYS A 117 -8.33 4.92 -8.48
CA CYS A 117 -7.84 6.20 -8.02
C CYS A 117 -7.19 6.94 -9.19
N ASN A 118 -7.72 8.11 -9.54
CA ASN A 118 -7.31 8.88 -10.72
C ASN A 118 -6.09 9.78 -10.50
N GLY A 119 -5.59 9.85 -9.26
CA GLY A 119 -4.32 10.46 -8.90
C GLY A 119 -3.19 9.42 -8.90
N ASP A 120 -2.02 9.85 -8.46
CA ASP A 120 -0.87 8.96 -8.38
C ASP A 120 -0.82 8.18 -7.07
N SER A 121 0.03 7.12 -7.05
CA SER A 121 0.54 6.60 -5.79
C SER A 121 1.50 7.61 -5.15
N ILE A 122 1.67 7.51 -3.83
CA ILE A 122 2.66 8.35 -3.13
C ILE A 122 4.08 8.07 -3.65
N LEU A 123 4.37 6.84 -4.10
CA LEU A 123 5.65 6.53 -4.72
C LEU A 123 5.88 7.38 -5.98
N ASN A 124 4.91 7.40 -6.91
CA ASN A 124 5.01 8.20 -8.14
C ASN A 124 5.07 9.70 -7.84
N LEU A 125 4.34 10.15 -6.81
CA LEU A 125 4.42 11.53 -6.35
C LEU A 125 5.83 11.87 -5.85
N LEU A 126 6.44 11.01 -5.05
CA LEU A 126 7.82 11.17 -4.55
C LEU A 126 8.82 11.26 -5.71
N GLU A 127 8.73 10.37 -6.70
CA GLU A 127 9.58 10.38 -7.89
C GLU A 127 9.51 11.72 -8.64
N ARG A 128 8.29 12.28 -8.79
CA ARG A 128 8.11 13.60 -9.44
C ARG A 128 8.59 14.78 -8.61
N CYS A 129 8.54 14.66 -7.28
CA CYS A 129 8.93 15.73 -6.34
C CYS A 129 10.40 15.62 -5.88
N GLY A 130 11.25 14.81 -6.53
CA GLY A 130 12.64 14.62 -6.12
C GLY A 130 12.78 13.84 -4.81
N TYR A 131 11.89 12.89 -4.58
CA TYR A 131 11.84 11.96 -3.44
C TYR A 131 11.56 12.61 -2.07
N ARG A 132 11.14 13.87 -2.02
CA ARG A 132 10.78 14.55 -0.77
C ARG A 132 9.50 15.36 -0.93
N LEU A 133 8.68 15.37 0.11
CA LEU A 133 7.49 16.21 0.19
C LEU A 133 7.67 17.26 1.29
N SER A 134 6.88 18.33 1.23
CA SER A 134 6.80 19.28 2.34
C SER A 134 6.22 18.60 3.58
N ILE A 135 6.57 19.09 4.76
CA ILE A 135 6.12 18.55 6.03
C ILE A 135 4.59 18.53 6.09
N THR A 136 3.95 19.65 5.80
CA THR A 136 2.49 19.77 5.82
C THR A 136 1.82 18.78 4.87
N MET A 137 2.33 18.62 3.63
CA MET A 137 1.77 17.65 2.69
C MET A 137 1.94 16.21 3.19
N ALA A 138 3.13 15.83 3.63
CA ALA A 138 3.43 14.49 4.11
C ALA A 138 2.57 14.11 5.32
N VAL A 139 2.51 14.99 6.33
CA VAL A 139 1.71 14.74 7.54
C VAL A 139 0.21 14.69 7.21
N THR A 140 -0.31 15.58 6.36
CA THR A 140 -1.72 15.55 5.95
C THR A 140 -2.09 14.26 5.22
N ILE A 141 -1.21 13.74 4.37
CA ILE A 141 -1.41 12.45 3.70
C ILE A 141 -1.47 11.33 4.73
N ILE A 142 -0.53 11.30 5.66
CA ILE A 142 -0.45 10.25 6.68
C ILE A 142 -1.65 10.29 7.64
N ILE A 143 -2.10 11.46 8.05
CA ILE A 143 -3.31 11.61 8.90
C ILE A 143 -4.53 10.98 8.21
N GLN A 144 -4.75 11.25 6.93
CA GLN A 144 -5.85 10.63 6.20
C GLN A 144 -5.67 9.11 6.03
N ALA A 145 -4.44 8.65 5.77
CA ALA A 145 -4.16 7.23 5.69
C ALA A 145 -4.40 6.53 7.02
N LEU A 146 -4.02 7.15 8.15
CA LEU A 146 -4.28 6.62 9.49
C LEU A 146 -5.79 6.49 9.79
N ASP A 147 -6.66 7.37 9.24
CA ASP A 147 -8.12 7.22 9.36
C ASP A 147 -8.60 5.92 8.68
N GLY A 148 -8.08 5.63 7.48
CA GLY A 148 -8.39 4.38 6.77
C GLY A 148 -7.87 3.14 7.50
N LEU A 149 -6.68 3.26 8.11
CA LEU A 149 -6.04 2.19 8.85
C LEU A 149 -6.79 1.90 10.16
N GLU A 150 -7.14 2.93 10.92
CA GLU A 150 -7.94 2.80 12.15
C GLU A 150 -9.28 2.13 11.88
N TYR A 151 -9.97 2.54 10.79
CA TYR A 151 -11.20 1.91 10.37
C TYR A 151 -11.02 0.41 10.11
N ALA A 152 -10.02 0.02 9.30
CA ALA A 152 -9.80 -1.38 8.94
C ALA A 152 -9.38 -2.23 10.15
N HIS A 153 -8.58 -1.69 11.07
CA HIS A 153 -8.18 -2.36 12.31
C HIS A 153 -9.35 -2.60 13.28
N ASN A 154 -10.47 -1.91 13.12
CA ASN A 154 -11.67 -2.06 13.96
C ASN A 154 -12.88 -2.65 13.20
N ALA A 155 -12.75 -2.90 11.89
CA ALA A 155 -13.82 -3.41 11.07
C ALA A 155 -14.22 -4.83 11.49
N GLU A 156 -15.52 -5.13 11.44
CA GLU A 156 -15.99 -6.51 11.55
C GLU A 156 -15.73 -7.24 10.24
N ILE A 157 -15.12 -8.42 10.33
CA ILE A 157 -14.76 -9.24 9.17
C ILE A 157 -15.30 -10.66 9.32
N PRO A 158 -15.77 -11.29 8.22
CA PRO A 158 -16.43 -12.59 8.27
C PRO A 158 -15.48 -13.76 8.59
N TYR A 159 -14.19 -13.66 8.25
CA TYR A 159 -13.28 -14.80 8.31
C TYR A 159 -12.02 -14.49 9.11
N VAL A 160 -12.05 -14.78 10.40
CA VAL A 160 -10.86 -14.85 11.26
C VAL A 160 -10.56 -16.31 11.56
N LYS A 161 -9.32 -16.73 11.38
CA LYS A 161 -8.87 -18.07 11.74
C LYS A 161 -8.78 -18.17 13.26
N LYS A 162 -9.53 -19.11 13.86
CA LYS A 162 -9.54 -19.40 15.29
C LYS A 162 -8.40 -20.35 15.67
N ALA A 163 -8.16 -20.49 16.97
CA ALA A 163 -7.10 -21.37 17.50
C ALA A 163 -7.31 -22.85 17.12
N ASP A 164 -8.56 -23.30 16.99
CA ASP A 164 -8.94 -24.64 16.55
C ASP A 164 -8.81 -24.88 15.05
N GLY A 165 -8.37 -23.86 14.29
CA GLY A 165 -8.23 -23.89 12.85
C GLY A 165 -9.50 -23.58 12.06
N SER A 166 -10.66 -23.46 12.72
CA SER A 166 -11.92 -23.03 12.10
C SER A 166 -11.89 -21.55 11.74
N PHE A 167 -12.86 -21.10 10.93
CA PHE A 167 -13.06 -19.70 10.62
C PHE A 167 -14.36 -19.18 11.24
N GLY A 168 -14.37 -17.93 11.64
CA GLY A 168 -15.56 -17.24 12.16
C GLY A 168 -15.41 -15.74 12.12
N THR A 169 -16.47 -15.03 12.43
CA THR A 169 -16.45 -13.56 12.49
C THR A 169 -15.48 -13.06 13.54
N GLY A 170 -14.87 -11.91 13.29
CA GLY A 170 -13.96 -11.26 14.21
C GLY A 170 -13.75 -9.80 13.86
N LYS A 171 -12.80 -9.16 14.53
CA LYS A 171 -12.46 -7.76 14.31
C LYS A 171 -11.05 -7.60 13.81
N GLY A 172 -10.90 -6.63 12.92
CA GLY A 172 -9.63 -6.10 12.50
C GLY A 172 -9.00 -6.83 11.31
N LEU A 173 -8.67 -6.05 10.30
CA LEU A 173 -7.88 -6.49 9.16
C LEU A 173 -6.56 -5.74 9.17
N VAL A 174 -5.46 -6.47 9.47
CA VAL A 174 -4.09 -5.95 9.41
C VAL A 174 -3.64 -5.96 7.96
N HIS A 175 -3.04 -4.86 7.51
CA HIS A 175 -2.62 -4.68 6.12
C HIS A 175 -1.32 -5.43 5.79
N CYS A 176 -0.34 -5.36 6.67
CA CYS A 176 0.99 -6.00 6.57
C CYS A 176 1.86 -5.55 5.38
N HIS A 177 1.46 -4.55 4.60
CA HIS A 177 2.18 -4.10 3.40
C HIS A 177 2.05 -2.60 3.14
N ILE A 178 2.00 -1.80 4.21
CA ILE A 178 1.97 -0.33 4.10
C ILE A 178 3.31 0.17 3.54
N LYS A 179 3.22 0.97 2.48
CA LYS A 179 4.35 1.64 1.82
C LYS A 179 3.86 2.71 0.85
N PRO A 180 4.71 3.63 0.37
CA PRO A 180 4.30 4.69 -0.57
C PRO A 180 3.58 4.19 -1.84
N ALA A 181 3.96 3.02 -2.35
CA ALA A 181 3.34 2.44 -3.55
C ALA A 181 1.88 1.97 -3.34
N ASN A 182 1.47 1.73 -2.10
CA ASN A 182 0.13 1.24 -1.75
C ASN A 182 -0.78 2.33 -1.16
N ILE A 183 -0.34 3.59 -1.18
CA ILE A 183 -1.14 4.75 -0.79
C ILE A 183 -1.35 5.60 -2.03
N PHE A 184 -2.61 5.85 -2.38
CA PHE A 184 -3.02 6.56 -3.59
C PHE A 184 -3.71 7.88 -3.28
N LEU A 185 -3.62 8.80 -4.21
CA LEU A 185 -4.39 10.03 -4.24
C LEU A 185 -5.60 9.81 -5.16
N ASN A 186 -6.78 10.19 -4.72
CA ASN A 186 -7.98 10.17 -5.53
C ASN A 186 -8.56 11.58 -5.57
N ASN A 187 -8.58 12.18 -6.76
CA ASN A 187 -9.06 13.55 -6.95
C ASN A 187 -10.57 13.51 -7.22
N ILE A 188 -11.35 14.06 -6.30
CA ILE A 188 -12.81 14.12 -6.34
C ILE A 188 -13.22 15.59 -6.22
N ASN A 189 -13.88 16.16 -7.22
CA ASN A 189 -14.45 17.52 -7.19
C ASN A 189 -13.47 18.53 -6.60
N SER A 190 -12.37 18.85 -7.00
CA SER A 190 -11.39 19.83 -6.48
C SER A 190 -10.77 19.49 -5.11
N SER A 191 -11.08 18.33 -4.54
CA SER A 191 -10.45 17.82 -3.32
C SER A 191 -9.66 16.56 -3.59
N THR A 192 -8.59 16.32 -2.82
CA THR A 192 -7.81 15.08 -2.91
C THR A 192 -8.05 14.25 -1.66
N VAL A 193 -8.47 13.01 -1.87
CA VAL A 193 -8.66 12.01 -0.81
C VAL A 193 -7.55 10.99 -0.90
N VAL A 194 -6.90 10.71 0.23
CA VAL A 194 -5.88 9.67 0.34
C VAL A 194 -6.55 8.32 0.56
N LYS A 195 -6.13 7.29 -0.18
CA LYS A 195 -6.69 5.94 -0.09
C LYS A 195 -5.61 4.88 0.04
N ILE A 196 -5.77 3.97 1.01
CA ILE A 196 -4.91 2.80 1.16
C ILE A 196 -5.45 1.68 0.28
N ALA A 197 -4.59 1.06 -0.52
CA ALA A 197 -4.91 -0.05 -1.42
C ALA A 197 -4.25 -1.36 -0.97
N ASP A 198 -4.66 -2.47 -1.58
CA ASP A 198 -4.07 -3.80 -1.42
C ASP A 198 -4.23 -4.42 -0.01
N TYR A 199 -5.33 -4.11 0.70
CA TYR A 199 -5.67 -4.78 1.96
C TYR A 199 -5.78 -6.30 1.81
N GLY A 200 -5.32 -7.04 2.84
CA GLY A 200 -5.49 -8.48 2.98
C GLY A 200 -4.70 -9.35 1.99
N ILE A 201 -4.16 -8.77 0.93
CA ILE A 201 -3.47 -9.51 -0.14
C ILE A 201 -2.18 -10.14 0.39
N ALA A 202 -1.35 -9.39 1.12
CA ALA A 202 -0.08 -9.91 1.67
C ALA A 202 -0.32 -11.10 2.60
N LYS A 203 -1.31 -11.01 3.48
CA LYS A 203 -1.66 -12.08 4.42
C LYS A 203 -2.29 -13.30 3.74
N ALA A 204 -3.04 -13.08 2.64
CA ALA A 204 -3.57 -14.17 1.83
C ALA A 204 -2.45 -15.03 1.23
N PHE A 205 -1.40 -14.40 0.74
CA PHE A 205 -0.23 -15.11 0.20
C PHE A 205 0.59 -15.83 1.27
N ASP A 206 0.69 -15.28 2.46
CA ASP A 206 1.36 -15.94 3.57
C ASP A 206 0.65 -17.23 3.98
N LEU A 207 -0.66 -17.19 4.11
CA LEU A 207 -1.48 -18.35 4.48
C LEU A 207 -1.35 -19.53 3.52
N VAL A 208 -0.89 -19.31 2.31
CA VAL A 208 -0.66 -20.33 1.28
C VAL A 208 0.83 -20.67 1.08
N GLY A 209 1.70 -20.15 1.95
CA GLY A 209 3.14 -20.42 1.89
C GLY A 209 3.88 -19.70 0.76
N LEU A 210 3.25 -18.69 0.14
CA LEU A 210 3.79 -17.91 -0.97
C LEU A 210 4.40 -16.57 -0.54
N SER A 211 4.48 -16.29 0.75
CA SER A 211 5.09 -15.06 1.27
C SER A 211 6.59 -14.94 1.01
N ARG A 212 7.28 -16.04 0.71
CA ARG A 212 8.70 -16.01 0.32
C ARG A 212 8.96 -15.22 -0.98
N PRO A 213 8.12 -15.24 -2.04
CA PRO A 213 8.32 -14.41 -3.23
C PRO A 213 8.10 -12.90 -2.97
N ILE A 214 7.36 -12.53 -1.93
CA ILE A 214 7.20 -11.12 -1.52
C ILE A 214 8.50 -10.58 -0.91
N ILE A 215 9.33 -11.47 -0.41
CA ILE A 215 10.61 -11.18 0.25
C ILE A 215 11.79 -11.22 -0.74
N THR A 216 11.70 -12.00 -1.84
CA THR A 216 12.82 -12.22 -2.76
C THR A 216 12.58 -11.62 -4.14
N GLU A 217 13.55 -10.81 -4.55
CA GLU A 217 13.98 -10.44 -5.89
C GLU A 217 13.13 -9.50 -6.76
N ASN A 218 13.77 -8.37 -7.02
CA ASN A 218 13.61 -7.48 -8.19
C ASN A 218 12.27 -6.75 -8.40
N LYS A 219 12.25 -5.52 -7.89
CA LYS A 219 11.34 -4.39 -8.15
C LYS A 219 10.26 -4.11 -7.09
N GLY A 220 10.68 -3.91 -5.88
CA GLY A 220 9.82 -3.36 -4.84
C GLY A 220 10.30 -3.73 -3.45
N ILE A 221 11.46 -3.20 -3.07
CA ILE A 221 12.05 -3.40 -1.74
C ILE A 221 10.97 -3.08 -0.69
N THR A 222 10.45 -4.11 -0.04
CA THR A 222 9.44 -3.95 1.02
C THR A 222 10.09 -3.86 2.40
N PHE A 223 11.28 -4.44 2.58
CA PHE A 223 12.02 -4.48 3.86
C PHE A 223 12.12 -3.16 4.61
N PRO A 224 12.33 -2.00 3.96
CA PRO A 224 12.40 -0.72 4.67
C PRO A 224 11.14 -0.33 5.45
N PHE A 225 10.00 -0.93 5.12
CA PHE A 225 8.69 -0.66 5.72
C PHE A 225 8.20 -1.81 6.61
N ILE A 226 9.06 -2.78 6.96
CA ILE A 226 8.73 -3.92 7.81
C ILE A 226 9.36 -3.74 9.19
N PRO A 227 8.56 -3.74 10.28
CA PRO A 227 9.10 -3.77 11.63
C PRO A 227 9.65 -5.16 12.00
N ARG A 228 10.50 -5.20 13.03
CA ARG A 228 11.11 -6.43 13.53
C ARG A 228 10.09 -7.52 13.87
N GLN A 229 8.99 -7.16 14.52
CA GLN A 229 7.94 -8.09 14.93
C GLN A 229 7.30 -8.82 13.74
N GLN A 230 7.06 -8.11 12.65
CA GLN A 230 6.53 -8.71 11.43
C GLN A 230 7.53 -9.67 10.77
N MET A 231 8.83 -9.39 10.88
CA MET A 231 9.87 -10.26 10.36
C MET A 231 10.03 -11.54 11.20
N ILE A 232 9.88 -11.43 12.53
CA ILE A 232 10.00 -12.57 13.45
C ILE A 232 8.79 -13.51 13.32
N ASP A 233 7.57 -12.97 13.33
CA ASP A 233 6.34 -13.76 13.30
C ASP A 233 5.24 -13.08 12.47
N PHE A 234 5.29 -13.31 11.17
CA PHE A 234 4.29 -12.78 10.25
C PHE A 234 2.87 -13.32 10.51
N LYS A 235 2.77 -14.53 11.05
CA LYS A 235 1.48 -15.20 11.24
C LYS A 235 0.62 -14.53 12.32
N TYR A 236 1.26 -14.03 13.37
CA TYR A 236 0.58 -13.44 14.54
C TYR A 236 0.77 -11.93 14.65
N VAL A 237 1.00 -11.26 13.52
CA VAL A 237 1.11 -9.79 13.49
C VAL A 237 -0.16 -9.13 14.01
N LYS A 238 0.04 -8.05 14.76
CA LYS A 238 -1.02 -7.21 15.30
C LYS A 238 -1.07 -5.87 14.55
N PRO A 239 -2.12 -5.06 14.75
CA PRO A 239 -2.28 -3.77 14.09
C PRO A 239 -1.09 -2.81 14.18
N GLU A 240 -0.31 -2.87 15.25
CA GLU A 240 0.84 -1.99 15.44
C GLU A 240 1.94 -2.12 14.36
N VAL A 241 2.02 -3.24 13.64
CA VAL A 241 3.01 -3.38 12.54
C VAL A 241 2.71 -2.41 11.40
N ASP A 242 1.41 -2.16 11.13
CA ASP A 242 0.98 -1.20 10.12
C ASP A 242 1.23 0.24 10.57
N VAL A 243 1.11 0.51 11.88
CA VAL A 243 1.42 1.82 12.46
C VAL A 243 2.90 2.16 12.28
N TRP A 244 3.77 1.21 12.58
CA TRP A 244 5.20 1.34 12.35
C TRP A 244 5.51 1.57 10.86
N ALA A 245 4.91 0.79 9.97
CA ALA A 245 5.09 0.91 8.52
C ALA A 245 4.60 2.27 7.99
N MET A 246 3.53 2.83 8.59
CA MET A 246 3.05 4.17 8.28
C MET A 246 4.04 5.25 8.73
N ALA A 247 4.67 5.09 9.90
CA ALA A 247 5.75 5.98 10.36
C ALA A 247 6.99 5.89 9.45
N ALA A 248 7.36 4.68 9.00
CA ALA A 248 8.44 4.48 8.04
C ALA A 248 8.13 5.13 6.67
N THR A 249 6.85 5.11 6.27
CA THR A 249 6.37 5.80 5.06
C THR A 249 6.49 7.32 5.22
N LEU A 250 6.07 7.88 6.36
CA LEU A 250 6.24 9.32 6.66
C LEU A 250 7.73 9.73 6.66
N TYR A 251 8.56 8.93 7.32
CA TYR A 251 10.00 9.14 7.33
C TYR A 251 10.58 9.21 5.91
N ASN A 252 10.22 8.26 5.06
CA ASN A 252 10.66 8.24 3.67
C ASN A 252 10.15 9.46 2.88
N MET A 253 8.91 9.87 3.07
CA MET A 253 8.33 11.06 2.41
C MET A 253 9.06 12.36 2.81
N LEU A 254 9.54 12.47 4.04
CA LEU A 254 10.21 13.67 4.56
C LEU A 254 11.71 13.72 4.27
N THR A 255 12.36 12.55 4.12
CA THR A 255 13.82 12.46 4.02
C THR A 255 14.33 11.98 2.66
N GLY A 256 13.49 11.29 1.89
CA GLY A 256 13.88 10.62 0.64
C GLY A 256 14.67 9.32 0.85
N VAL A 257 14.90 8.93 2.12
CA VAL A 257 15.64 7.70 2.48
C VAL A 257 14.83 6.86 3.46
N TYR A 258 15.31 5.69 3.82
CA TYR A 258 14.64 4.77 4.72
C TYR A 258 15.10 4.92 6.17
N PRO A 259 14.30 4.48 7.16
CA PRO A 259 14.70 4.51 8.57
C PRO A 259 15.96 3.70 8.89
N ARG A 260 16.24 2.66 8.10
CA ARG A 260 17.44 1.82 8.21
C ARG A 260 18.24 1.84 6.91
N ASP A 261 19.56 1.64 6.98
CA ASP A 261 20.43 1.58 5.82
C ASP A 261 20.61 0.15 5.33
N PHE A 262 20.17 -0.12 4.10
CA PHE A 262 20.17 -1.45 3.48
C PHE A 262 21.30 -1.67 2.48
N VAL A 263 21.99 -0.61 2.05
CA VAL A 263 23.00 -0.70 0.99
C VAL A 263 24.17 -1.60 1.41
N GLY A 264 24.42 -2.66 0.63
CA GLY A 264 25.53 -3.60 0.89
C GLY A 264 25.31 -4.52 2.10
N LYS A 265 24.07 -4.62 2.62
CA LYS A 265 23.73 -5.42 3.79
C LYS A 265 22.65 -6.44 3.46
N ASP A 266 22.65 -7.56 4.20
CA ASP A 266 21.52 -8.48 4.16
C ASP A 266 20.26 -7.78 4.72
N PRO A 267 19.15 -7.75 3.97
CA PRO A 267 17.98 -6.99 4.38
C PRO A 267 17.28 -7.59 5.60
N ILE A 268 17.28 -8.91 5.77
CA ILE A 268 16.66 -9.59 6.92
C ILE A 268 17.48 -9.25 8.18
N LEU A 269 18.80 -9.42 8.13
CA LEU A 269 19.67 -9.08 9.24
C LEU A 269 19.61 -7.58 9.57
N THR A 270 19.48 -6.72 8.56
CA THR A 270 19.30 -5.28 8.78
C THR A 270 18.07 -4.97 9.60
N VAL A 271 16.90 -5.56 9.25
CA VAL A 271 15.67 -5.37 10.03
C VAL A 271 15.81 -5.92 11.45
N LEU A 272 16.41 -7.12 11.61
CA LEU A 272 16.49 -7.79 12.90
C LEU A 272 17.54 -7.21 13.85
N GLN A 273 18.62 -6.61 13.35
CA GLN A 273 19.79 -6.24 14.15
C GLN A 273 20.06 -4.75 14.24
N THR A 274 19.38 -3.92 13.41
CA THR A 274 19.64 -2.47 13.44
C THR A 274 18.43 -1.69 13.94
N LYS A 275 18.69 -0.56 14.61
CA LYS A 275 17.65 0.39 15.03
C LYS A 275 17.40 1.41 13.89
N PRO A 276 16.17 1.96 13.79
CA PRO A 276 15.91 3.13 12.96
C PRO A 276 16.83 4.29 13.34
N ILE A 277 17.28 5.03 12.33
CA ILE A 277 18.12 6.22 12.52
C ILE A 277 17.19 7.40 12.81
N PRO A 278 17.43 8.17 13.91
CA PRO A 278 16.64 9.34 14.23
C PRO A 278 16.48 10.29 13.05
N ILE A 279 15.24 10.74 12.77
CA ILE A 279 14.92 11.44 11.53
C ILE A 279 15.70 12.75 11.36
N ARG A 280 16.01 13.45 12.43
CA ARG A 280 16.80 14.69 12.37
C ARG A 280 18.28 14.48 12.02
N GLN A 281 18.79 13.26 12.11
CA GLN A 281 20.10 12.91 11.56
C GLN A 281 20.08 12.86 10.02
N ARG A 282 18.90 12.69 9.40
CA ARG A 282 18.71 12.73 7.95
C ARG A 282 18.27 14.11 7.46
N ASN A 283 17.46 14.81 8.24
CA ASN A 283 16.96 16.14 7.89
C ASN A 283 16.76 17.00 9.16
N ILE A 284 17.72 17.84 9.46
CA ILE A 284 17.72 18.72 10.64
C ILE A 284 16.60 19.77 10.60
N CYS A 285 16.02 20.06 9.42
CA CYS A 285 14.93 21.05 9.28
C CYS A 285 13.59 20.54 9.77
N ILE A 286 13.47 19.24 10.13
CA ILE A 286 12.23 18.71 10.72
C ILE A 286 12.06 19.27 12.13
N PRO A 287 10.90 19.85 12.48
CA PRO A 287 10.63 20.37 13.82
C PRO A 287 10.90 19.34 14.90
N PRO A 288 11.48 19.70 16.05
CA PRO A 288 11.82 18.76 17.10
C PRO A 288 10.65 17.95 17.63
N SER A 289 9.47 18.59 17.81
CA SER A 289 8.24 17.93 18.28
C SER A 289 7.75 16.85 17.30
N LEU A 290 7.74 17.15 15.99
CA LEU A 290 7.37 16.18 14.95
C LEU A 290 8.40 15.04 14.87
N ALA A 291 9.69 15.37 14.96
CA ALA A 291 10.76 14.39 14.93
C ALA A 291 10.66 13.38 16.08
N GLU A 292 10.38 13.86 17.30
CA GLU A 292 10.17 13.00 18.47
C GLU A 292 9.02 12.01 18.24
N VAL A 293 7.89 12.47 17.72
CA VAL A 293 6.74 11.61 17.41
C VAL A 293 7.09 10.54 16.38
N ILE A 294 7.82 10.91 15.31
CA ILE A 294 8.23 9.96 14.26
C ILE A 294 9.24 8.94 14.82
N ASP A 295 10.23 9.41 15.59
CA ASP A 295 11.25 8.52 16.16
C ASP A 295 10.64 7.55 17.17
N LEU A 296 9.68 7.99 18.00
CA LEU A 296 8.90 7.12 18.89
C LEU A 296 8.08 6.09 18.10
N ALA A 297 7.42 6.50 17.01
CA ALA A 297 6.62 5.59 16.18
C ALA A 297 7.46 4.52 15.46
N LEU A 298 8.77 4.75 15.32
CA LEU A 298 9.70 3.81 14.72
C LEU A 298 10.42 2.90 15.73
N ILE A 299 10.12 3.01 17.02
CA ILE A 299 10.59 2.04 18.02
C ILE A 299 9.91 0.70 17.76
N ASP A 300 10.73 -0.36 17.59
CA ASP A 300 10.27 -1.73 17.42
C ASP A 300 11.05 -2.73 18.29
N GLU A 301 11.67 -2.25 19.36
CA GLU A 301 12.39 -3.06 20.35
C GLU A 301 12.32 -2.39 21.74
N PRO A 302 11.89 -3.12 22.79
CA PRO A 302 11.46 -4.52 22.81
C PRO A 302 10.10 -4.75 22.11
N GLU A 303 9.31 -3.72 21.89
CA GLU A 303 8.02 -3.75 21.22
C GLU A 303 7.74 -2.45 20.48
N ILE A 304 6.77 -2.46 19.55
CA ILE A 304 6.33 -1.26 18.84
C ILE A 304 5.65 -0.30 19.84
N TYR A 305 6.04 0.98 19.78
CA TYR A 305 5.59 1.99 20.73
C TYR A 305 4.08 2.27 20.60
N PHE A 306 3.63 2.82 19.46
CA PHE A 306 2.21 3.06 19.25
C PHE A 306 1.48 1.77 18.88
N LYS A 307 0.45 1.42 19.62
CA LYS A 307 -0.32 0.19 19.41
C LYS A 307 -1.45 0.36 18.41
N THR A 308 -1.93 1.58 18.20
CA THR A 308 -3.07 1.89 17.35
C THR A 308 -2.78 3.06 16.40
N ALA A 309 -3.44 3.04 15.24
CA ALA A 309 -3.40 4.15 14.28
C ALA A 309 -3.91 5.46 14.91
N LYS A 310 -4.88 5.37 15.83
CA LYS A 310 -5.43 6.51 16.56
C LYS A 310 -4.39 7.19 17.44
N GLU A 311 -3.62 6.43 18.22
CA GLU A 311 -2.57 6.98 19.08
C GLU A 311 -1.54 7.75 18.26
N PHE A 312 -1.03 7.15 17.18
CA PHE A 312 -0.04 7.80 16.31
C PHE A 312 -0.62 9.05 15.65
N LYS A 313 -1.86 8.99 15.15
CA LYS A 313 -2.54 10.15 14.58
C LYS A 313 -2.68 11.29 15.60
N GLN A 314 -3.08 11.00 16.84
CA GLN A 314 -3.21 12.00 17.88
C GLN A 314 -1.87 12.64 18.23
N ALA A 315 -0.79 11.86 18.30
CA ALA A 315 0.55 12.36 18.53
C ALA A 315 1.01 13.31 17.39
N LEU A 316 0.76 12.93 16.12
CA LEU A 316 1.04 13.81 14.97
C LEU A 316 0.25 15.12 15.02
N LEU A 317 -1.03 15.07 15.39
CA LEU A 317 -1.88 16.26 15.48
C LEU A 317 -1.48 17.19 16.66
N ALA A 318 -0.85 16.65 17.68
CA ALA A 318 -0.36 17.40 18.84
C ALA A 318 1.07 17.97 18.61
N SER A 319 1.77 17.53 17.56
CA SER A 319 3.08 18.06 17.23
C SER A 319 2.97 19.34 16.38
N ASP A 320 3.87 20.29 16.61
CA ASP A 320 3.99 21.49 15.81
C ASP A 320 4.67 21.16 14.48
N PHE A 321 3.99 21.40 13.33
CA PHE A 321 4.53 21.17 11.98
C PHE A 321 3.99 22.15 10.93
#